data_c11267564468a41c1c31904d7f7c87d2
#
_entry.id   c11267564468a41c1c31904d7f7c87d2
#
_cell.length_a   1.000
_cell.length_b   1.000
_cell.length_c   1.000
_cell.angle_alpha   90.00
_cell.angle_beta   90.00
_cell.angle_gamma   90.00
#
_symmetry.space_group_name_H-M   'P 1'
#
loop_
_entity.id
_entity.type
_entity.pdbx_description
1 polymer ?
#
loop_
_entity_poly.entity_id
_entity_poly.type
_entity_poly.pdbx_seq_one_letter_code
_entity_poly.pdbx_strand_id
1 'polypeptide(L)'
;MESYDLAIIGTGSGNSILDERYARKRVAICEQGTFGGTCLNVGCIPTKMFVYVAEVAETIRAAARYGIDAHIDQVRWDDIVSRVFGRIDPIAIGGEDYRRAEPNVDVYDKHTRFAGVQSDGRYLLRTDGGDEFTAEQVVIAAGARPVIPPAILDCGVRYYTSDDVMRIPELPRHLVIVGGGFVACEFAHVFSALGVRITLVIRGGALLRHLDDTLSSRFTRIASSKWAVRSHCNIIGSHQDKSGIVLELDDGSELQADVVLVATGRRPNGDLLDAEKAGIDLDDRRVVVDQHQRTTARNVFALGDVSSPYELKHVANHEARVVQANLLRDWDDTAAMLATDHRYVPAAVFTDPQVASVGMTENEAVAKGFDVSCKIQDYSDVAYGWASEDTVGIVKLISDSASGLLLGAHIMGHQASAIIQPLIQAMTFGLTADEMARGQYWIHPALPEVIENALLGLSD
;
A
#
# COMPACT_ATOMS: atom_id res chain seq x y z
N MET A 1 19.16 -32.88 -10.73
CA MET A 1 18.71 -31.51 -10.65
C MET A 1 17.30 -31.47 -11.17
N GLU A 2 16.35 -30.98 -10.38
CA GLU A 2 14.95 -30.84 -10.76
C GLU A 2 14.79 -29.79 -11.86
N SER A 3 13.75 -29.95 -12.71
CA SER A 3 13.50 -29.07 -13.84
C SER A 3 12.02 -28.73 -13.91
N TYR A 4 11.69 -27.44 -14.02
CA TYR A 4 10.35 -26.90 -14.00
C TYR A 4 10.03 -26.13 -15.28
N ASP A 5 8.76 -26.14 -15.68
CA ASP A 5 8.28 -25.27 -16.76
C ASP A 5 8.17 -23.83 -16.31
N LEU A 6 7.85 -23.62 -15.01
CA LEU A 6 7.67 -22.30 -14.41
C LEU A 6 8.22 -22.27 -12.99
N ALA A 7 8.96 -21.22 -12.64
CA ALA A 7 9.28 -20.87 -11.26
C ALA A 7 8.63 -19.54 -10.86
N ILE A 8 8.05 -19.45 -9.66
CA ILE A 8 7.46 -18.23 -9.10
C ILE A 8 8.22 -17.88 -7.83
N ILE A 9 8.85 -16.71 -7.78
CA ILE A 9 9.60 -16.21 -6.62
C ILE A 9 8.72 -15.21 -5.86
N GLY A 10 8.19 -15.64 -4.73
CA GLY A 10 7.28 -14.87 -3.86
C GLY A 10 5.81 -15.27 -4.00
N THR A 11 5.15 -15.40 -2.83
CA THR A 11 3.77 -15.89 -2.72
C THR A 11 2.73 -14.81 -2.44
N GLY A 12 3.07 -13.55 -2.60
CA GLY A 12 2.12 -12.44 -2.54
C GLY A 12 1.09 -12.49 -3.68
N SER A 13 1.18 -11.57 -4.64
CA SER A 13 0.36 -11.63 -5.86
C SER A 13 0.84 -12.71 -6.85
N GLY A 14 2.11 -13.17 -6.73
CA GLY A 14 2.63 -14.28 -7.54
C GLY A 14 1.86 -15.59 -7.34
N ASN A 15 1.35 -15.86 -6.13
CA ASN A 15 0.57 -17.06 -5.85
C ASN A 15 -0.78 -17.12 -6.62
N SER A 16 -1.30 -15.99 -7.09
CA SER A 16 -2.55 -15.92 -7.85
C SER A 16 -2.40 -16.23 -9.35
N ILE A 17 -1.19 -16.53 -9.82
CA ILE A 17 -0.93 -16.84 -11.23
C ILE A 17 -1.47 -18.22 -11.61
N LEU A 18 -1.36 -19.20 -10.71
CA LEU A 18 -1.71 -20.58 -11.00
C LEU A 18 -3.22 -20.82 -10.98
N ASP A 19 -3.73 -21.33 -12.10
CA ASP A 19 -5.09 -21.85 -12.26
C ASP A 19 -5.09 -23.12 -13.13
N GLU A 20 -6.27 -23.59 -13.55
CA GLU A 20 -6.43 -24.81 -14.34
C GLU A 20 -5.61 -24.87 -15.64
N ARG A 21 -5.26 -23.70 -16.22
CA ARG A 21 -4.42 -23.59 -17.42
C ARG A 21 -2.98 -24.07 -17.18
N TYR A 22 -2.53 -24.06 -15.93
CA TYR A 22 -1.19 -24.47 -15.50
C TYR A 22 -1.13 -25.91 -14.97
N ALA A 23 -2.23 -26.64 -14.91
CA ALA A 23 -2.30 -27.98 -14.32
C ALA A 23 -1.36 -29.03 -14.95
N ARG A 24 -0.90 -28.77 -16.20
CA ARG A 24 0.04 -29.65 -16.90
C ARG A 24 1.50 -29.21 -16.82
N LYS A 25 1.77 -28.02 -16.23
CA LYS A 25 3.11 -27.50 -16.04
C LYS A 25 3.67 -27.94 -14.72
N ARG A 26 4.94 -28.34 -14.69
CA ARG A 26 5.67 -28.48 -13.42
C ARG A 26 6.07 -27.11 -12.92
N VAL A 27 5.70 -26.78 -11.69
CA VAL A 27 5.89 -25.44 -11.11
C VAL A 27 6.70 -25.50 -9.83
N ALA A 28 7.70 -24.65 -9.71
CA ALA A 28 8.38 -24.34 -8.45
C ALA A 28 7.81 -23.04 -7.85
N ILE A 29 7.35 -23.05 -6.61
CA ILE A 29 7.00 -21.86 -5.85
C ILE A 29 8.05 -21.65 -4.78
N CYS A 30 8.66 -20.44 -4.72
CA CYS A 30 9.70 -20.10 -3.77
C CYS A 30 9.20 -19.00 -2.82
N GLU A 31 9.23 -19.25 -1.51
CA GLU A 31 8.87 -18.27 -0.47
C GLU A 31 9.84 -18.38 0.70
N GLN A 32 10.48 -17.27 1.09
CA GLN A 32 11.41 -17.26 2.22
C GLN A 32 10.76 -17.01 3.57
N GLY A 33 9.55 -16.44 3.55
CA GLY A 33 8.82 -16.03 4.76
C GLY A 33 7.48 -16.75 4.89
N THR A 34 6.52 -16.06 5.47
CA THR A 34 5.17 -16.58 5.62
C THR A 34 4.42 -16.52 4.29
N PHE A 35 3.83 -17.63 3.90
CA PHE A 35 3.07 -17.78 2.66
C PHE A 35 1.93 -16.76 2.54
N GLY A 36 1.71 -16.17 1.35
CA GLY A 36 0.68 -15.16 1.11
C GLY A 36 1.20 -13.71 1.01
N GLY A 37 2.49 -13.48 1.34
CA GLY A 37 3.18 -12.20 1.18
C GLY A 37 2.72 -11.10 2.14
N THR A 38 3.28 -9.91 1.96
CA THR A 38 3.12 -8.74 2.85
C THR A 38 1.66 -8.37 3.10
N CYS A 39 0.85 -8.26 2.05
CA CYS A 39 -0.53 -7.77 2.18
C CYS A 39 -1.40 -8.65 3.10
N LEU A 40 -1.28 -9.99 3.00
CA LEU A 40 -2.03 -10.91 3.86
C LEU A 40 -1.51 -10.90 5.30
N ASN A 41 -0.19 -10.99 5.48
CA ASN A 41 0.39 -11.34 6.78
C ASN A 41 0.70 -10.14 7.67
N VAL A 42 1.21 -9.03 7.05
CA VAL A 42 1.80 -7.89 7.79
C VAL A 42 1.48 -6.53 7.15
N GLY A 43 0.55 -6.47 6.19
CA GLY A 43 0.21 -5.26 5.45
C GLY A 43 -1.28 -4.95 5.45
N CYS A 44 -1.86 -4.84 4.24
CA CYS A 44 -3.20 -4.30 4.00
C CYS A 44 -4.30 -4.94 4.87
N ILE A 45 -4.33 -6.28 4.95
CA ILE A 45 -5.44 -7.00 5.59
C ILE A 45 -5.38 -6.82 7.11
N PRO A 46 -4.28 -7.17 7.82
CA PRO A 46 -4.23 -6.93 9.25
C PRO A 46 -4.36 -5.45 9.60
N THR A 47 -3.68 -4.54 8.88
CA THR A 47 -3.79 -3.10 9.14
C THR A 47 -5.25 -2.64 9.06
N LYS A 48 -6.02 -3.04 8.02
CA LYS A 48 -7.44 -2.68 7.94
C LYS A 48 -8.28 -3.27 9.07
N MET A 49 -7.93 -4.45 9.56
CA MET A 49 -8.62 -5.03 10.73
C MET A 49 -8.33 -4.23 12.02
N PHE A 50 -7.13 -3.69 12.20
CA PHE A 50 -6.79 -2.78 13.30
C PHE A 50 -7.43 -1.40 13.13
N VAL A 51 -7.43 -0.85 11.92
CA VAL A 51 -8.12 0.41 11.59
C VAL A 51 -9.60 0.33 11.95
N TYR A 52 -10.27 -0.80 11.67
CA TYR A 52 -11.67 -0.97 12.05
C TYR A 52 -11.89 -0.94 13.57
N VAL A 53 -10.95 -1.45 14.36
CA VAL A 53 -10.99 -1.31 15.82
C VAL A 53 -10.83 0.16 16.23
N ALA A 54 -9.94 0.89 15.56
CA ALA A 54 -9.77 2.33 15.78
C ALA A 54 -11.05 3.11 15.44
N GLU A 55 -11.71 2.80 14.32
CA GLU A 55 -13.00 3.38 13.92
C GLU A 55 -14.08 3.19 15.01
N VAL A 56 -14.14 1.98 15.61
CA VAL A 56 -15.06 1.69 16.74
C VAL A 56 -14.72 2.55 17.96
N ALA A 57 -13.43 2.66 18.32
CA ALA A 57 -13.01 3.46 19.47
C ALA A 57 -13.29 4.95 19.26
N GLU A 58 -13.04 5.50 18.07
CA GLU A 58 -13.34 6.89 17.74
C GLU A 58 -14.86 7.16 17.71
N THR A 59 -15.66 6.21 17.21
CA THR A 59 -17.15 6.31 17.26
C THR A 59 -17.65 6.43 18.69
N ILE A 60 -17.12 5.64 19.63
CA ILE A 60 -17.48 5.71 21.04
C ILE A 60 -17.11 7.08 21.64
N ARG A 61 -15.91 7.60 21.34
CA ARG A 61 -15.49 8.93 21.82
C ARG A 61 -16.30 10.08 21.23
N ALA A 62 -16.75 9.94 19.99
CA ALA A 62 -17.55 10.94 19.31
C ALA A 62 -19.05 10.91 19.70
N ALA A 63 -19.51 9.86 20.38
CA ALA A 63 -20.93 9.60 20.61
C ALA A 63 -21.65 10.74 21.36
N ALA A 64 -20.97 11.43 22.27
CA ALA A 64 -21.53 12.54 23.04
C ALA A 64 -22.02 13.70 22.17
N ARG A 65 -21.40 13.95 20.97
CA ARG A 65 -21.87 14.98 20.04
C ARG A 65 -23.27 14.69 19.48
N TYR A 66 -23.68 13.42 19.51
CA TYR A 66 -25.02 12.97 19.07
C TYR A 66 -25.97 12.73 20.23
N GLY A 67 -25.64 13.17 21.45
CA GLY A 67 -26.47 12.99 22.64
C GLY A 67 -26.43 11.59 23.25
N ILE A 68 -25.40 10.80 22.94
CA ILE A 68 -25.20 9.45 23.47
C ILE A 68 -23.97 9.45 24.37
N ASP A 69 -24.17 9.22 25.68
CA ASP A 69 -23.08 9.06 26.63
C ASP A 69 -22.50 7.66 26.51
N ALA A 70 -21.23 7.57 26.08
CA ALA A 70 -20.50 6.34 25.93
C ALA A 70 -19.04 6.50 26.41
N HIS A 71 -18.44 5.42 26.88
CA HIS A 71 -17.04 5.41 27.31
C HIS A 71 -16.37 4.07 27.03
N ILE A 72 -15.05 4.07 26.99
CA ILE A 72 -14.21 2.87 26.83
C ILE A 72 -13.62 2.57 28.21
N ASP A 73 -14.05 1.47 28.83
CA ASP A 73 -13.52 1.02 30.12
C ASP A 73 -12.10 0.49 29.98
N GLN A 74 -11.87 -0.31 28.94
CA GLN A 74 -10.58 -0.97 28.70
C GLN A 74 -10.38 -1.31 27.24
N VAL A 75 -9.16 -1.17 26.75
CA VAL A 75 -8.69 -1.73 25.49
C VAL A 75 -7.99 -3.06 25.77
N ARG A 76 -8.57 -4.16 25.32
CA ARG A 76 -8.01 -5.51 25.48
C ARG A 76 -7.15 -5.85 24.26
N TRP A 77 -5.88 -5.44 24.31
CA TRP A 77 -4.96 -5.57 23.19
C TRP A 77 -4.77 -7.02 22.75
N ASP A 78 -4.59 -7.95 23.68
CA ASP A 78 -4.41 -9.37 23.38
C ASP A 78 -5.60 -9.97 22.63
N ASP A 79 -6.84 -9.58 22.97
CA ASP A 79 -8.05 -10.00 22.28
C ASP A 79 -8.09 -9.46 20.85
N ILE A 80 -7.65 -8.21 20.66
CA ILE A 80 -7.58 -7.58 19.32
C ILE A 80 -6.56 -8.31 18.45
N VAL A 81 -5.35 -8.52 18.95
CA VAL A 81 -4.27 -9.25 18.25
C VAL A 81 -4.71 -10.66 17.92
N SER A 82 -5.27 -11.38 18.91
CA SER A 82 -5.75 -12.76 18.74
C SER A 82 -6.87 -12.85 17.70
N ARG A 83 -7.80 -11.89 17.67
CA ARG A 83 -8.88 -11.84 16.67
C ARG A 83 -8.34 -11.61 15.25
N VAL A 84 -7.33 -10.77 15.11
CA VAL A 84 -6.73 -10.46 13.79
C VAL A 84 -5.92 -11.65 13.29
N PHE A 85 -4.95 -12.09 14.06
CA PHE A 85 -4.01 -13.12 13.61
C PHE A 85 -4.55 -14.53 13.74
N GLY A 86 -5.50 -14.79 14.65
CA GLY A 86 -6.26 -16.03 14.67
C GLY A 86 -7.08 -16.29 13.40
N ARG A 87 -7.33 -15.22 12.61
CA ARG A 87 -7.94 -15.34 11.27
C ARG A 87 -6.90 -15.42 10.15
N ILE A 88 -5.82 -14.66 10.24
CA ILE A 88 -4.83 -14.52 9.16
C ILE A 88 -3.90 -15.73 9.10
N ASP A 89 -3.35 -16.14 10.24
CA ASP A 89 -2.35 -17.21 10.28
C ASP A 89 -2.87 -18.53 9.68
N PRO A 90 -4.11 -18.98 9.97
CA PRO A 90 -4.68 -20.14 9.31
C PRO A 90 -4.85 -20.02 7.80
N ILE A 91 -5.09 -18.79 7.27
CA ILE A 91 -5.19 -18.56 5.82
C ILE A 91 -3.82 -18.74 5.17
N ALA A 92 -2.77 -18.23 5.78
CA ALA A 92 -1.40 -18.36 5.28
C ALA A 92 -0.96 -19.83 5.26
N ILE A 93 -1.18 -20.55 6.38
CA ILE A 93 -0.87 -21.99 6.51
C ILE A 93 -1.67 -22.79 5.49
N GLY A 94 -2.98 -22.60 5.43
CA GLY A 94 -3.85 -23.32 4.48
C GLY A 94 -3.52 -23.02 3.01
N GLY A 95 -3.02 -21.82 2.70
CA GLY A 95 -2.53 -21.47 1.37
C GLY A 95 -1.27 -22.23 0.98
N GLU A 96 -0.34 -22.42 1.91
CA GLU A 96 0.87 -23.21 1.72
C GLU A 96 0.51 -24.70 1.58
N ASP A 97 -0.30 -25.25 2.49
CA ASP A 97 -0.75 -26.63 2.47
C ASP A 97 -1.46 -26.97 1.15
N TYR A 98 -2.30 -26.04 0.65
CA TYR A 98 -2.96 -26.21 -0.63
C TYR A 98 -1.96 -26.35 -1.78
N ARG A 99 -0.93 -25.50 -1.86
CA ARG A 99 0.10 -25.56 -2.90
C ARG A 99 0.98 -26.80 -2.78
N ARG A 100 1.32 -27.21 -1.58
CA ARG A 100 2.08 -28.46 -1.34
C ARG A 100 1.28 -29.72 -1.70
N ALA A 101 -0.04 -29.65 -1.66
CA ALA A 101 -0.91 -30.76 -2.04
C ALA A 101 -1.14 -30.88 -3.57
N GLU A 102 -0.82 -29.84 -4.35
CA GLU A 102 -0.95 -29.89 -5.82
C GLU A 102 0.14 -30.79 -6.42
N PRO A 103 -0.21 -31.82 -7.23
CA PRO A 103 0.74 -32.83 -7.68
C PRO A 103 1.80 -32.32 -8.67
N ASN A 104 1.60 -31.14 -9.24
CA ASN A 104 2.49 -30.49 -10.20
C ASN A 104 3.25 -29.31 -9.61
N VAL A 105 3.15 -29.05 -8.30
CA VAL A 105 3.78 -27.92 -7.62
C VAL A 105 4.73 -28.40 -6.53
N ASP A 106 5.96 -27.93 -6.59
CA ASP A 106 6.94 -28.07 -5.51
C ASP A 106 7.15 -26.71 -4.82
N VAL A 107 7.11 -26.67 -3.48
CA VAL A 107 7.28 -25.45 -2.68
C VAL A 107 8.62 -25.47 -2.00
N TYR A 108 9.44 -24.45 -2.28
CA TYR A 108 10.75 -24.17 -1.65
C TYR A 108 10.59 -23.07 -0.60
N ASP A 109 10.79 -23.37 0.65
CA ASP A 109 10.61 -22.47 1.82
C ASP A 109 11.88 -21.70 2.19
N LYS A 110 12.67 -21.29 1.21
CA LYS A 110 13.94 -20.57 1.37
C LYS A 110 14.04 -19.42 0.39
N HIS A 111 14.88 -18.44 0.75
CA HIS A 111 15.27 -17.41 -0.20
C HIS A 111 15.88 -18.05 -1.44
N THR A 112 15.38 -17.63 -2.60
CA THR A 112 15.77 -18.15 -3.91
C THR A 112 16.29 -17.02 -4.79
N ARG A 113 17.40 -17.28 -5.49
CA ARG A 113 18.06 -16.32 -6.38
C ARG A 113 18.52 -16.99 -7.66
N PHE A 114 18.81 -16.19 -8.66
CA PHE A 114 19.40 -16.69 -9.91
C PHE A 114 20.85 -17.11 -9.69
N ALA A 115 21.23 -18.24 -10.26
CA ALA A 115 22.59 -18.75 -10.23
C ALA A 115 23.25 -18.76 -11.61
N GLY A 116 22.49 -18.51 -12.67
CA GLY A 116 22.95 -18.40 -14.05
C GLY A 116 21.90 -18.83 -15.08
N VAL A 117 22.34 -18.91 -16.33
CA VAL A 117 21.55 -19.42 -17.45
C VAL A 117 22.26 -20.63 -18.02
N GLN A 118 21.54 -21.72 -18.22
CA GLN A 118 22.05 -22.98 -18.78
C GLN A 118 22.23 -22.86 -20.31
N SER A 119 23.01 -23.78 -20.90
CA SER A 119 23.26 -23.80 -22.34
C SER A 119 22.00 -24.02 -23.20
N ASP A 120 20.94 -24.58 -22.60
CA ASP A 120 19.63 -24.77 -23.22
C ASP A 120 18.68 -23.57 -23.03
N GLY A 121 19.16 -22.49 -22.40
CA GLY A 121 18.39 -21.26 -22.17
C GLY A 121 17.56 -21.29 -20.87
N ARG A 122 17.56 -22.37 -20.09
CA ARG A 122 16.86 -22.45 -18.79
C ARG A 122 17.58 -21.65 -17.73
N TYR A 123 16.84 -21.07 -16.82
CA TYR A 123 17.38 -20.35 -15.67
C TYR A 123 17.73 -21.32 -14.56
N LEU A 124 18.98 -21.26 -14.09
CA LEU A 124 19.42 -21.97 -12.89
C LEU A 124 19.06 -21.10 -11.68
N LEU A 125 18.29 -21.67 -10.77
CA LEU A 125 17.89 -21.07 -9.50
C LEU A 125 18.52 -21.85 -8.35
N ARG A 126 18.90 -21.12 -7.26
CA ARG A 126 19.48 -21.68 -6.05
C ARG A 126 18.80 -21.12 -4.83
N THR A 127 18.47 -22.00 -3.89
CA THR A 127 17.97 -21.63 -2.57
C THR A 127 19.10 -21.43 -1.56
N ASP A 128 18.86 -20.66 -0.48
CA ASP A 128 19.79 -20.58 0.65
C ASP A 128 19.90 -21.91 1.42
N GLY A 129 18.98 -22.85 1.19
CA GLY A 129 19.06 -24.22 1.68
C GLY A 129 20.04 -25.11 0.90
N GLY A 130 20.54 -24.63 -0.24
CA GLY A 130 21.46 -25.34 -1.09
C GLY A 130 20.81 -26.16 -2.22
N ASP A 131 19.48 -26.09 -2.35
CA ASP A 131 18.78 -26.71 -3.48
C ASP A 131 19.06 -25.95 -4.76
N GLU A 132 19.29 -26.71 -5.86
CA GLU A 132 19.44 -26.17 -7.20
C GLU A 132 18.44 -26.83 -8.15
N PHE A 133 17.77 -25.98 -8.95
CA PHE A 133 16.82 -26.44 -9.96
C PHE A 133 16.81 -25.50 -11.16
N THR A 134 16.23 -25.94 -12.26
CA THR A 134 16.11 -25.12 -13.48
C THR A 134 14.67 -24.83 -13.80
N ALA A 135 14.41 -23.66 -14.42
CA ALA A 135 13.10 -23.28 -14.91
C ALA A 135 13.20 -22.71 -16.32
N GLU A 136 12.17 -22.97 -17.16
CA GLU A 136 12.05 -22.41 -18.50
C GLU A 136 11.51 -20.97 -18.47
N GLN A 137 10.49 -20.75 -17.63
CA GLN A 137 9.92 -19.43 -17.39
C GLN A 137 10.07 -19.07 -15.91
N VAL A 138 10.26 -17.78 -15.60
CA VAL A 138 10.34 -17.31 -14.21
C VAL A 138 9.44 -16.11 -14.00
N VAL A 139 8.72 -16.09 -12.88
CA VAL A 139 7.99 -14.90 -12.40
C VAL A 139 8.62 -14.38 -11.12
N ILE A 140 9.07 -13.16 -11.16
CA ILE A 140 9.63 -12.45 -10.02
C ILE A 140 8.49 -11.66 -9.34
N ALA A 141 8.07 -12.11 -8.16
CA ALA A 141 7.06 -11.46 -7.31
C ALA A 141 7.60 -11.24 -5.89
N ALA A 142 8.90 -10.93 -5.79
CA ALA A 142 9.67 -10.89 -4.55
C ALA A 142 9.34 -9.70 -3.63
N GLY A 143 8.49 -8.77 -4.08
CA GLY A 143 7.99 -7.66 -3.27
C GLY A 143 9.06 -6.64 -2.86
N ALA A 144 8.85 -6.02 -1.70
CA ALA A 144 9.70 -4.98 -1.11
C ALA A 144 9.86 -5.19 0.39
N ARG A 145 10.88 -4.55 0.98
CA ARG A 145 11.18 -4.55 2.42
C ARG A 145 11.22 -3.14 3.01
N PRO A 146 10.97 -2.96 4.33
CA PRO A 146 11.10 -1.66 4.99
C PRO A 146 12.51 -1.08 4.87
N VAL A 147 12.60 0.25 4.77
CA VAL A 147 13.86 1.01 4.83
C VAL A 147 14.10 1.47 6.26
N ILE A 148 15.25 1.12 6.83
CA ILE A 148 15.63 1.53 8.18
C ILE A 148 16.75 2.57 8.08
N PRO A 149 16.56 3.78 8.69
CA PRO A 149 17.62 4.78 8.75
C PRO A 149 18.85 4.27 9.50
N PRO A 150 20.08 4.57 9.02
CA PRO A 150 21.31 4.15 9.70
C PRO A 150 21.38 4.59 11.16
N ALA A 151 20.92 5.79 11.48
CA ALA A 151 20.87 6.32 12.84
C ALA A 151 20.02 5.49 13.83
N ILE A 152 19.20 4.57 13.34
CA ILE A 152 18.43 3.62 14.17
C ILE A 152 19.08 2.24 14.06
N LEU A 153 19.45 1.81 12.85
CA LEU A 153 19.99 0.48 12.58
C LEU A 153 21.33 0.25 13.31
N ASP A 154 22.23 1.25 13.28
CA ASP A 154 23.61 1.13 13.75
C ASP A 154 23.75 1.29 15.28
N CYS A 155 22.73 1.85 15.95
CA CYS A 155 22.77 2.13 17.39
C CYS A 155 22.27 0.98 18.27
N GLY A 156 21.75 -0.12 17.68
CA GLY A 156 21.34 -1.31 18.41
C GLY A 156 20.07 -1.17 19.26
N VAL A 157 19.31 -0.09 19.14
CA VAL A 157 18.03 0.07 19.82
C VAL A 157 16.97 -0.81 19.15
N ARG A 158 16.04 -1.34 19.95
CA ARG A 158 14.90 -2.08 19.42
C ARG A 158 13.95 -1.14 18.70
N TYR A 159 13.64 -1.44 17.45
CA TYR A 159 12.62 -0.77 16.66
C TYR A 159 11.65 -1.80 16.08
N TYR A 160 10.50 -1.32 15.64
CA TYR A 160 9.51 -2.08 14.90
C TYR A 160 9.31 -1.47 13.52
N THR A 161 8.80 -2.27 12.60
CA THR A 161 8.36 -1.87 11.26
C THR A 161 6.88 -2.21 11.09
N SER A 162 6.31 -1.94 9.92
CA SER A 162 4.96 -2.42 9.57
C SER A 162 4.83 -3.94 9.70
N ASP A 163 5.95 -4.66 9.55
CA ASP A 163 5.93 -6.12 9.44
C ASP A 163 5.75 -6.79 10.82
N ASP A 164 6.01 -6.10 11.93
CA ASP A 164 5.98 -6.68 13.27
C ASP A 164 5.26 -5.84 14.34
N VAL A 165 5.01 -4.54 14.12
CA VAL A 165 4.39 -3.66 15.12
C VAL A 165 2.99 -4.10 15.54
N MET A 166 2.26 -4.79 14.67
CA MET A 166 0.91 -5.29 14.98
C MET A 166 0.89 -6.48 15.94
N ARG A 167 2.07 -7.06 16.22
CA ARG A 167 2.25 -8.20 17.13
C ARG A 167 3.02 -7.83 18.40
N ILE A 168 3.11 -6.54 18.75
CA ILE A 168 3.73 -6.14 20.02
C ILE A 168 2.97 -6.75 21.21
N PRO A 169 3.66 -7.12 22.27
CA PRO A 169 3.02 -7.85 23.38
C PRO A 169 2.03 -7.01 24.19
N GLU A 170 2.20 -5.68 24.20
CA GLU A 170 1.34 -4.76 24.94
C GLU A 170 1.32 -3.39 24.26
N LEU A 171 0.25 -2.62 24.51
CA LEU A 171 0.16 -1.24 24.03
C LEU A 171 1.18 -0.36 24.77
N PRO A 172 2.07 0.36 24.07
CA PRO A 172 2.99 1.30 24.70
C PRO A 172 2.21 2.53 25.22
N ARG A 173 2.78 3.22 26.18
CA ARG A 173 2.26 4.54 26.59
C ARG A 173 2.61 5.62 25.59
N HIS A 174 3.78 5.51 24.95
CA HIS A 174 4.29 6.44 23.94
C HIS A 174 4.95 5.70 22.78
N LEU A 175 4.38 5.90 21.59
CA LEU A 175 4.92 5.41 20.32
C LEU A 175 5.49 6.60 19.54
N VAL A 176 6.78 6.52 19.21
CA VAL A 176 7.39 7.43 18.25
C VAL A 176 7.42 6.76 16.88
N ILE A 177 6.86 7.42 15.87
CA ILE A 177 6.79 6.93 14.50
C ILE A 177 7.72 7.78 13.63
N VAL A 178 8.66 7.14 12.97
CA VAL A 178 9.61 7.79 12.06
C VAL A 178 9.10 7.66 10.63
N GLY A 179 8.62 8.77 10.08
CA GLY A 179 8.02 8.83 8.75
C GLY A 179 6.69 9.57 8.74
N GLY A 180 6.26 10.03 7.56
CA GLY A 180 5.03 10.80 7.35
C GLY A 180 4.20 10.32 6.15
N GLY A 181 4.47 9.10 5.65
CA GLY A 181 3.71 8.45 4.60
C GLY A 181 2.45 7.73 5.13
N PHE A 182 1.77 7.00 4.24
CA PHE A 182 0.51 6.33 4.56
C PHE A 182 0.64 5.32 5.71
N VAL A 183 1.71 4.51 5.73
CA VAL A 183 1.96 3.54 6.83
C VAL A 183 2.06 4.25 8.17
N ALA A 184 2.85 5.35 8.23
CA ALA A 184 3.03 6.13 9.44
C ALA A 184 1.68 6.70 9.94
N CYS A 185 0.87 7.26 9.04
CA CYS A 185 -0.40 7.88 9.38
C CYS A 185 -1.46 6.85 9.82
N GLU A 186 -1.53 5.69 9.17
CA GLU A 186 -2.46 4.62 9.53
C GLU A 186 -2.14 4.05 10.93
N PHE A 187 -0.87 3.76 11.22
CA PHE A 187 -0.50 3.30 12.55
C PHE A 187 -0.61 4.40 13.62
N ALA A 188 -0.33 5.66 13.29
CA ALA A 188 -0.61 6.78 14.18
C ALA A 188 -2.10 6.83 14.55
N HIS A 189 -2.99 6.67 13.56
CA HIS A 189 -4.43 6.59 13.79
C HIS A 189 -4.81 5.39 14.68
N VAL A 190 -4.36 4.18 14.31
CA VAL A 190 -4.69 2.96 15.07
C VAL A 190 -4.28 3.08 16.53
N PHE A 191 -3.02 3.38 16.80
CA PHE A 191 -2.50 3.40 18.17
C PHE A 191 -3.06 4.56 18.98
N SER A 192 -3.23 5.76 18.38
CA SER A 192 -3.83 6.90 19.11
C SER A 192 -5.28 6.63 19.48
N ALA A 193 -6.06 6.03 18.58
CA ALA A 193 -7.43 5.64 18.85
C ALA A 193 -7.54 4.61 20.00
N LEU A 194 -6.49 3.84 20.24
CA LEU A 194 -6.39 2.89 21.35
C LEU A 194 -5.77 3.48 22.61
N GLY A 195 -5.53 4.79 22.64
CA GLY A 195 -5.06 5.51 23.84
C GLY A 195 -3.55 5.70 23.95
N VAL A 196 -2.79 5.34 22.93
CA VAL A 196 -1.34 5.53 22.87
C VAL A 196 -1.00 6.98 22.50
N ARG A 197 -0.08 7.60 23.23
CA ARG A 197 0.48 8.90 22.83
C ARG A 197 1.37 8.73 21.59
N ILE A 198 1.13 9.55 20.55
CA ILE A 198 1.87 9.50 19.30
C ILE A 198 2.75 10.71 19.12
N THR A 199 4.00 10.48 18.69
CA THR A 199 4.88 11.49 18.13
C THR A 199 5.35 11.03 16.76
N LEU A 200 5.08 11.82 15.71
CA LEU A 200 5.61 11.61 14.36
C LEU A 200 6.87 12.47 14.17
N VAL A 201 7.93 11.86 13.64
CA VAL A 201 9.17 12.57 13.24
C VAL A 201 9.26 12.52 11.73
N ILE A 202 9.20 13.68 11.07
CA ILE A 202 9.16 13.79 9.61
C ILE A 202 10.20 14.77 9.08
N ARG A 203 10.88 14.39 8.00
CA ARG A 203 11.90 15.22 7.33
C ARG A 203 11.32 16.44 6.62
N GLY A 204 10.10 16.33 6.13
CA GLY A 204 9.41 17.41 5.42
C GLY A 204 8.51 18.24 6.33
N GLY A 205 7.84 19.24 5.75
CA GLY A 205 6.91 20.13 6.48
C GLY A 205 5.49 19.57 6.62
N ALA A 206 5.14 18.50 5.90
CA ALA A 206 3.78 17.97 5.86
C ALA A 206 3.76 16.44 5.84
N LEU A 207 2.65 15.88 6.33
CA LEU A 207 2.29 14.48 6.20
C LEU A 207 1.68 14.23 4.80
N LEU A 208 1.79 12.99 4.30
CA LEU A 208 1.23 12.56 3.02
C LEU A 208 1.58 13.51 1.86
N ARG A 209 2.80 14.01 1.84
CA ARG A 209 3.28 15.07 0.92
C ARG A 209 3.27 14.71 -0.57
N HIS A 210 2.99 13.45 -0.91
CA HIS A 210 2.84 12.97 -2.29
C HIS A 210 1.42 13.14 -2.82
N LEU A 211 0.49 13.53 -1.96
CA LEU A 211 -0.89 13.85 -2.34
C LEU A 211 -1.01 15.29 -2.83
N ASP A 212 -2.18 15.64 -3.35
CA ASP A 212 -2.49 17.03 -3.68
C ASP A 212 -2.27 17.95 -2.46
N ASP A 213 -1.69 19.14 -2.69
CA ASP A 213 -1.28 20.07 -1.62
C ASP A 213 -2.43 20.47 -0.70
N THR A 214 -3.64 20.59 -1.23
CA THR A 214 -4.85 20.89 -0.44
C THR A 214 -5.12 19.79 0.58
N LEU A 215 -5.04 18.52 0.15
CA LEU A 215 -5.26 17.38 1.02
C LEU A 215 -4.14 17.22 2.05
N SER A 216 -2.89 17.26 1.59
CA SER A 216 -1.72 17.12 2.45
C SER A 216 -1.69 18.19 3.55
N SER A 217 -1.95 19.46 3.20
CA SER A 217 -1.99 20.58 4.15
C SER A 217 -3.15 20.47 5.16
N ARG A 218 -4.36 20.16 4.67
CA ARG A 218 -5.54 19.97 5.54
C ARG A 218 -5.35 18.78 6.47
N PHE A 219 -4.89 17.64 5.94
CA PHE A 219 -4.61 16.44 6.74
C PHE A 219 -3.56 16.71 7.81
N THR A 220 -2.44 17.35 7.46
CA THR A 220 -1.38 17.70 8.41
C THR A 220 -1.90 18.56 9.56
N ARG A 221 -2.74 19.54 9.27
CA ARG A 221 -3.36 20.41 10.30
C ARG A 221 -4.24 19.62 11.26
N ILE A 222 -5.10 18.71 10.72
CA ILE A 222 -5.98 17.87 11.53
C ILE A 222 -5.15 16.88 12.37
N ALA A 223 -4.19 16.22 11.75
CA ALA A 223 -3.30 15.27 12.41
C ALA A 223 -2.49 15.94 13.55
N SER A 224 -2.01 17.18 13.35
CA SER A 224 -1.27 17.95 14.36
C SER A 224 -2.14 18.38 15.57
N SER A 225 -3.46 18.33 15.46
CA SER A 225 -4.35 18.52 16.62
C SER A 225 -4.53 17.25 17.45
N LYS A 226 -4.28 16.08 16.85
CA LYS A 226 -4.40 14.77 17.50
C LYS A 226 -3.05 14.21 17.95
N TRP A 227 -1.97 14.46 17.21
CA TRP A 227 -0.63 13.88 17.38
C TRP A 227 0.44 14.97 17.47
N ALA A 228 1.52 14.72 18.20
CA ALA A 228 2.71 15.56 18.14
C ALA A 228 3.43 15.30 16.81
N VAL A 229 3.57 16.33 15.96
CA VAL A 229 4.29 16.24 14.68
C VAL A 229 5.56 17.08 14.76
N ARG A 230 6.71 16.42 14.72
CA ARG A 230 8.04 17.04 14.65
C ARG A 230 8.45 17.09 13.18
N SER A 231 8.15 18.21 12.53
CA SER A 231 8.48 18.44 11.12
C SER A 231 9.87 19.04 10.95
N HIS A 232 10.45 18.87 9.76
CA HIS A 232 11.82 19.31 9.42
C HIS A 232 12.88 18.75 10.37
N CYS A 233 12.67 17.54 10.90
CA CYS A 233 13.58 16.88 11.83
C CYS A 233 14.07 15.56 11.26
N ASN A 234 15.35 15.25 11.49
CA ASN A 234 15.97 13.96 11.23
C ASN A 234 16.43 13.34 12.54
N ILE A 235 16.36 12.01 12.60
CA ILE A 235 17.01 11.26 13.67
C ILE A 235 18.49 11.12 13.29
N ILE A 236 19.39 11.57 14.18
CA ILE A 236 20.84 11.51 13.99
C ILE A 236 21.50 10.49 14.89
N GLY A 237 20.83 10.04 15.94
CA GLY A 237 21.30 9.01 16.87
C GLY A 237 20.14 8.39 17.64
N SER A 238 20.42 7.27 18.27
CA SER A 238 19.50 6.63 19.21
C SER A 238 20.28 5.80 20.22
N HIS A 239 19.79 5.74 21.46
CA HIS A 239 20.33 4.89 22.52
C HIS A 239 19.21 4.42 23.46
N GLN A 240 19.52 3.45 24.30
CA GLN A 240 18.60 2.97 25.32
C GLN A 240 19.12 3.35 26.70
N ASP A 241 18.26 3.91 27.51
CA ASP A 241 18.53 4.21 28.90
C ASP A 241 17.52 3.49 29.84
N LYS A 242 17.50 3.87 31.13
CA LYS A 242 16.61 3.28 32.14
C LYS A 242 15.13 3.64 31.93
N SER A 243 14.85 4.71 31.17
CA SER A 243 13.50 5.23 30.92
C SER A 243 12.91 4.74 29.59
N GLY A 244 13.70 4.06 28.74
CA GLY A 244 13.26 3.55 27.44
C GLY A 244 14.23 3.86 26.31
N ILE A 245 13.71 4.04 25.11
CA ILE A 245 14.47 4.40 23.92
C ILE A 245 14.53 5.94 23.83
N VAL A 246 15.72 6.47 23.62
CA VAL A 246 15.95 7.90 23.36
C VAL A 246 16.37 8.08 21.91
N LEU A 247 15.68 8.96 21.17
CA LEU A 247 16.01 9.35 19.82
C LEU A 247 16.59 10.77 19.84
N GLU A 248 17.75 10.95 19.26
CA GLU A 248 18.45 12.23 19.14
C GLU A 248 18.07 12.88 17.80
N LEU A 249 17.61 14.12 17.84
CA LEU A 249 17.18 14.86 16.65
C LEU A 249 18.25 15.88 16.22
N ASP A 250 18.26 16.21 14.93
CA ASP A 250 19.20 17.19 14.35
C ASP A 250 18.98 18.64 14.80
N ASP A 251 17.86 18.94 15.48
CA ASP A 251 17.62 20.22 16.16
C ASP A 251 18.21 20.29 17.58
N GLY A 252 18.91 19.23 18.00
CA GLY A 252 19.53 19.09 19.33
C GLY A 252 18.57 18.66 20.42
N SER A 253 17.32 18.37 20.11
CA SER A 253 16.35 17.83 21.07
C SER A 253 16.38 16.30 21.12
N GLU A 254 15.85 15.73 22.23
CA GLU A 254 15.69 14.31 22.42
C GLU A 254 14.22 13.94 22.58
N LEU A 255 13.86 12.73 22.10
CA LEU A 255 12.53 12.14 22.26
C LEU A 255 12.65 10.80 22.97
N GLN A 256 11.95 10.67 24.08
CA GLN A 256 11.79 9.38 24.75
C GLN A 256 10.62 8.61 24.14
N ALA A 257 10.79 7.30 23.96
CA ALA A 257 9.78 6.39 23.45
C ALA A 257 9.76 5.06 24.25
N ASP A 258 8.60 4.49 24.47
CA ASP A 258 8.49 3.10 24.89
C ASP A 258 8.71 2.17 23.67
N VAL A 259 8.21 2.59 22.50
CA VAL A 259 8.33 1.87 21.22
C VAL A 259 8.64 2.85 20.10
N VAL A 260 9.51 2.44 19.18
CA VAL A 260 9.84 3.15 17.94
C VAL A 260 9.34 2.34 16.76
N LEU A 261 8.50 2.95 15.92
CA LEU A 261 8.06 2.42 14.63
C LEU A 261 8.77 3.14 13.48
N VAL A 262 9.48 2.39 12.66
CA VAL A 262 10.12 2.91 11.46
C VAL A 262 9.21 2.70 10.25
N ALA A 263 8.75 3.80 9.65
CA ALA A 263 7.85 3.83 8.50
C ALA A 263 8.36 4.84 7.43
N THR A 264 9.66 4.75 7.11
CA THR A 264 10.37 5.71 6.24
C THR A 264 10.35 5.35 4.76
N GLY A 265 9.57 4.34 4.39
CA GLY A 265 9.40 3.84 3.02
C GLY A 265 9.80 2.38 2.87
N ARG A 266 9.67 1.88 1.65
CA ARG A 266 10.01 0.51 1.28
C ARG A 266 11.06 0.51 0.18
N ARG A 267 11.72 -0.62 -0.02
CA ARG A 267 12.77 -0.82 -1.01
C ARG A 267 12.48 -2.11 -1.77
N PRO A 268 12.43 -2.08 -3.10
CA PRO A 268 12.28 -3.29 -3.92
C PRO A 268 13.35 -4.33 -3.64
N ASN A 269 13.00 -5.61 -3.70
CA ASN A 269 13.89 -6.73 -3.37
C ASN A 269 14.67 -7.28 -4.58
N GLY A 270 14.72 -6.57 -5.70
CA GLY A 270 15.47 -7.00 -6.88
C GLY A 270 16.98 -7.20 -6.62
N ASP A 271 17.56 -6.41 -5.72
CA ASP A 271 18.96 -6.50 -5.30
C ASP A 271 19.31 -7.77 -4.49
N LEU A 272 18.31 -8.54 -4.07
CA LEU A 272 18.49 -9.80 -3.33
C LEU A 272 18.47 -11.03 -4.24
N LEU A 273 18.25 -10.86 -5.55
CA LEU A 273 17.95 -11.95 -6.48
C LEU A 273 19.14 -12.38 -7.33
N ASP A 274 20.31 -11.72 -7.24
CA ASP A 274 21.43 -11.91 -8.17
C ASP A 274 20.97 -11.81 -9.64
N ALA A 275 20.10 -10.82 -9.93
CA ALA A 275 19.36 -10.66 -11.17
C ALA A 275 20.26 -10.54 -12.41
N GLU A 276 21.45 -9.96 -12.23
CA GLU A 276 22.48 -9.82 -13.27
C GLU A 276 22.98 -11.16 -13.83
N LYS A 277 22.94 -12.24 -13.04
CA LYS A 277 23.32 -13.59 -13.48
C LYS A 277 22.36 -14.18 -14.50
N ALA A 278 21.15 -13.62 -14.57
CA ALA A 278 20.11 -13.97 -15.54
C ALA A 278 19.96 -12.95 -16.67
N GLY A 279 20.76 -11.87 -16.68
CA GLY A 279 20.65 -10.79 -17.67
C GLY A 279 19.43 -9.89 -17.43
N ILE A 280 19.01 -9.75 -16.19
CA ILE A 280 17.86 -8.92 -15.78
C ILE A 280 18.37 -7.57 -15.30
N ASP A 281 17.87 -6.49 -15.92
CA ASP A 281 18.23 -5.13 -15.55
C ASP A 281 17.46 -4.66 -14.32
N LEU A 282 18.14 -3.89 -13.48
CA LEU A 282 17.59 -3.22 -12.33
C LEU A 282 17.73 -1.69 -12.46
N ASP A 283 16.69 -0.94 -12.07
CA ASP A 283 16.74 0.50 -11.86
C ASP A 283 16.54 0.76 -10.37
N ASP A 284 17.57 1.24 -9.68
CA ASP A 284 17.60 1.40 -8.21
C ASP A 284 16.95 0.23 -7.46
N ARG A 285 17.40 -1.01 -7.74
CA ARG A 285 16.92 -2.29 -7.19
C ARG A 285 15.57 -2.75 -7.70
N ARG A 286 14.85 -1.94 -8.47
CA ARG A 286 13.56 -2.33 -9.09
C ARG A 286 13.86 -3.11 -10.37
N VAL A 287 13.20 -4.24 -10.54
CA VAL A 287 13.29 -5.02 -11.78
C VAL A 287 12.63 -4.22 -12.91
N VAL A 288 13.39 -3.96 -13.97
CA VAL A 288 12.88 -3.24 -15.15
C VAL A 288 11.95 -4.14 -15.95
N VAL A 289 10.75 -3.64 -16.24
CA VAL A 289 9.74 -4.34 -17.03
C VAL A 289 9.13 -3.42 -18.11
N ASP A 290 8.66 -4.03 -19.18
CA ASP A 290 7.86 -3.35 -20.18
C ASP A 290 6.35 -3.35 -19.82
N GLN A 291 5.51 -2.79 -20.67
CA GLN A 291 4.05 -2.76 -20.46
C GLN A 291 3.39 -4.14 -20.39
N HIS A 292 4.07 -5.18 -20.85
CA HIS A 292 3.61 -6.57 -20.82
C HIS A 292 4.11 -7.33 -19.59
N GLN A 293 4.79 -6.64 -18.66
CA GLN A 293 5.45 -7.16 -17.46
C GLN A 293 6.65 -8.09 -17.78
N ARG A 294 7.22 -8.00 -18.99
CA ARG A 294 8.43 -8.72 -19.36
C ARG A 294 9.66 -7.98 -18.86
N THR A 295 10.61 -8.72 -18.30
CA THR A 295 11.95 -8.20 -17.99
C THR A 295 12.83 -8.12 -19.23
N THR A 296 14.07 -7.65 -19.08
CA THR A 296 15.08 -7.68 -20.17
C THR A 296 15.56 -9.11 -20.50
N ALA A 297 15.33 -10.08 -19.61
CA ALA A 297 15.64 -11.49 -19.81
C ALA A 297 14.43 -12.23 -20.42
N ARG A 298 14.69 -13.02 -21.49
CA ARG A 298 13.64 -13.78 -22.21
C ARG A 298 12.92 -14.76 -21.26
N ASN A 299 11.58 -14.85 -21.37
CA ASN A 299 10.76 -15.72 -20.53
C ASN A 299 10.79 -15.41 -19.02
N VAL A 300 11.25 -14.23 -18.62
CA VAL A 300 11.20 -13.75 -17.26
C VAL A 300 10.24 -12.55 -17.15
N PHE A 301 9.26 -12.70 -16.28
CA PHE A 301 8.29 -11.65 -15.96
C PHE A 301 8.52 -11.16 -14.52
N ALA A 302 8.10 -9.92 -14.25
CA ALA A 302 8.06 -9.44 -12.86
C ALA A 302 6.76 -8.68 -12.59
N LEU A 303 6.32 -8.65 -11.33
CA LEU A 303 5.10 -7.99 -10.89
C LEU A 303 5.14 -7.54 -9.43
N GLY A 304 4.30 -6.56 -9.09
CA GLY A 304 4.19 -6.02 -7.73
C GLY A 304 5.39 -5.18 -7.33
N ASP A 305 5.57 -4.98 -6.02
CA ASP A 305 6.52 -3.99 -5.47
C ASP A 305 7.98 -4.16 -5.92
N VAL A 306 8.35 -5.34 -6.42
CA VAL A 306 9.70 -5.59 -6.96
C VAL A 306 9.94 -4.89 -8.31
N SER A 307 8.87 -4.60 -9.07
CA SER A 307 8.95 -3.98 -10.40
C SER A 307 8.05 -2.74 -10.53
N SER A 308 7.00 -2.63 -9.73
CA SER A 308 6.02 -1.54 -9.78
C SER A 308 6.42 -0.35 -8.88
N PRO A 309 6.26 0.91 -9.30
CA PRO A 309 6.51 2.07 -8.46
C PRO A 309 5.38 2.34 -7.44
N TYR A 310 4.23 1.67 -7.57
CA TYR A 310 3.03 2.01 -6.80
C TYR A 310 2.98 1.36 -5.41
N GLU A 311 3.61 0.21 -5.20
CA GLU A 311 3.60 -0.54 -3.93
C GLU A 311 2.17 -0.79 -3.40
N LEU A 312 1.22 -1.10 -4.31
CA LEU A 312 -0.21 -1.25 -4.03
C LEU A 312 -0.71 -2.64 -4.44
N LYS A 313 -1.45 -3.30 -3.54
CA LYS A 313 -1.94 -4.68 -3.77
C LYS A 313 -2.84 -4.80 -5.00
N HIS A 314 -3.72 -3.83 -5.25
CA HIS A 314 -4.61 -3.88 -6.42
C HIS A 314 -3.84 -3.68 -7.73
N VAL A 315 -2.73 -2.93 -7.73
CA VAL A 315 -1.81 -2.84 -8.87
C VAL A 315 -1.13 -4.19 -9.09
N ALA A 316 -0.50 -4.76 -8.06
CA ALA A 316 0.13 -6.07 -8.15
C ALA A 316 -0.85 -7.18 -8.61
N ASN A 317 -2.12 -7.12 -8.20
CA ASN A 317 -3.16 -8.04 -8.68
C ASN A 317 -3.53 -7.82 -10.15
N HIS A 318 -3.52 -6.56 -10.62
CA HIS A 318 -3.72 -6.26 -12.05
C HIS A 318 -2.56 -6.79 -12.88
N GLU A 319 -1.34 -6.49 -12.48
CA GLU A 319 -0.11 -6.99 -13.12
C GLU A 319 -0.05 -8.53 -13.13
N ALA A 320 -0.46 -9.18 -12.03
CA ALA A 320 -0.53 -10.65 -11.95
C ALA A 320 -1.47 -11.25 -13.01
N ARG A 321 -2.63 -10.61 -13.28
CA ARG A 321 -3.54 -11.06 -14.35
C ARG A 321 -2.91 -10.91 -15.74
N VAL A 322 -2.14 -9.84 -15.96
CA VAL A 322 -1.41 -9.63 -17.22
C VAL A 322 -0.32 -10.69 -17.39
N VAL A 323 0.52 -10.92 -16.36
CA VAL A 323 1.55 -11.96 -16.38
C VAL A 323 0.95 -13.34 -16.56
N GLN A 324 -0.13 -13.66 -15.83
CA GLN A 324 -0.85 -14.93 -15.94
C GLN A 324 -1.29 -15.21 -17.39
N ALA A 325 -1.80 -14.21 -18.11
CA ALA A 325 -2.21 -14.39 -19.48
C ALA A 325 -0.99 -14.48 -20.43
N ASN A 326 0.06 -13.69 -20.18
CA ASN A 326 1.21 -13.57 -21.08
C ASN A 326 2.18 -14.76 -20.99
N LEU A 327 2.27 -15.44 -19.84
CA LEU A 327 3.04 -16.69 -19.67
C LEU A 327 2.61 -17.83 -20.62
N LEU A 328 1.37 -17.79 -21.11
CA LEU A 328 0.81 -18.79 -22.03
C LEU A 328 0.88 -18.35 -23.50
N ARG A 329 1.52 -17.22 -23.80
CA ARG A 329 1.65 -16.65 -25.13
C ARG A 329 3.07 -16.73 -25.62
N ASP A 330 3.24 -16.63 -26.95
CA ASP A 330 4.57 -16.55 -27.51
C ASP A 330 5.23 -15.23 -27.07
N TRP A 331 6.47 -15.33 -26.58
CA TRP A 331 7.25 -14.17 -26.12
C TRP A 331 7.45 -13.12 -27.22
N ASP A 332 7.57 -13.54 -28.47
CA ASP A 332 7.86 -12.65 -29.59
C ASP A 332 6.59 -12.06 -30.23
N ASP A 333 5.41 -12.63 -29.96
CA ASP A 333 4.11 -12.09 -30.42
C ASP A 333 3.54 -11.05 -29.41
N THR A 334 4.14 -9.87 -29.40
CA THR A 334 3.70 -8.77 -28.52
C THR A 334 2.30 -8.27 -28.84
N ALA A 335 1.81 -8.46 -30.08
CA ALA A 335 0.46 -8.06 -30.49
C ALA A 335 -0.63 -8.91 -29.81
N ALA A 336 -0.30 -10.17 -29.47
CA ALA A 336 -1.19 -11.05 -28.74
C ALA A 336 -1.12 -10.84 -27.21
N MET A 337 -0.09 -10.17 -26.68
CA MET A 337 0.10 -9.97 -25.25
C MET A 337 -0.86 -8.92 -24.67
N LEU A 338 -1.29 -9.13 -23.43
CA LEU A 338 -1.96 -8.10 -22.66
C LEU A 338 -0.94 -7.07 -22.16
N ALA A 339 -1.38 -5.82 -22.07
CA ALA A 339 -0.60 -4.74 -21.48
C ALA A 339 -1.25 -4.26 -20.17
N THR A 340 -0.44 -3.80 -19.23
CA THR A 340 -0.91 -3.13 -18.03
C THR A 340 -1.34 -1.70 -18.35
N ASP A 341 -2.41 -1.24 -17.71
CA ASP A 341 -2.87 0.14 -17.75
C ASP A 341 -2.74 0.75 -16.34
N HIS A 342 -1.82 1.67 -16.19
CA HIS A 342 -1.56 2.38 -14.93
C HIS A 342 -2.03 3.85 -14.96
N ARG A 343 -2.92 4.24 -15.91
CA ARG A 343 -3.34 5.65 -16.07
C ARG A 343 -4.07 6.21 -14.86
N TYR A 344 -4.90 5.43 -14.19
CA TYR A 344 -5.78 5.87 -13.12
C TYR A 344 -5.68 4.94 -11.91
N VAL A 345 -4.45 4.75 -11.42
CA VAL A 345 -4.20 3.97 -10.22
C VAL A 345 -4.68 4.75 -9.00
N PRO A 346 -5.70 4.26 -8.27
CA PRO A 346 -6.17 4.93 -7.06
C PRO A 346 -5.33 4.54 -5.86
N ALA A 347 -5.30 5.43 -4.86
CA ALA A 347 -4.72 5.14 -3.55
C ALA A 347 -5.65 5.61 -2.43
N ALA A 348 -5.59 4.95 -1.28
CA ALA A 348 -6.31 5.37 -0.07
C ALA A 348 -5.44 5.21 1.17
N VAL A 349 -5.65 6.11 2.13
CA VAL A 349 -5.04 6.09 3.47
C VAL A 349 -6.16 5.95 4.48
N PHE A 350 -6.12 4.89 5.26
CA PHE A 350 -7.19 4.52 6.18
C PHE A 350 -6.98 5.14 7.57
N THR A 351 -7.15 6.45 7.63
CA THR A 351 -7.08 7.27 8.85
C THR A 351 -8.47 7.84 9.20
N ASP A 352 -8.54 8.71 10.20
CA ASP A 352 -9.69 9.54 10.49
C ASP A 352 -9.27 11.02 10.49
N PRO A 353 -9.66 11.82 9.44
CA PRO A 353 -10.43 11.42 8.24
C PRO A 353 -9.65 10.48 7.30
N GLN A 354 -10.37 9.63 6.54
CA GLN A 354 -9.77 8.85 5.44
C GLN A 354 -9.33 9.79 4.32
N VAL A 355 -8.32 9.36 3.55
CA VAL A 355 -7.91 10.09 2.34
C VAL A 355 -7.89 9.13 1.16
N ALA A 356 -8.39 9.57 0.00
CA ALA A 356 -8.34 8.80 -1.24
C ALA A 356 -8.01 9.72 -2.42
N SER A 357 -7.27 9.19 -3.39
CA SER A 357 -6.86 9.95 -4.57
C SER A 357 -6.77 9.06 -5.80
N VAL A 358 -7.00 9.66 -6.97
CA VAL A 358 -6.78 9.07 -8.29
C VAL A 358 -6.43 10.16 -9.30
N GLY A 359 -5.56 9.86 -10.25
CA GLY A 359 -5.16 10.79 -11.30
C GLY A 359 -4.15 11.83 -10.84
N MET A 360 -4.11 12.97 -11.53
CA MET A 360 -3.13 14.03 -11.32
C MET A 360 -3.53 14.97 -10.18
N THR A 361 -2.54 15.44 -9.44
CA THR A 361 -2.69 16.63 -8.60
C THR A 361 -2.87 17.88 -9.45
N GLU A 362 -3.38 18.95 -8.86
CA GLU A 362 -3.52 20.24 -9.56
C GLU A 362 -2.18 20.73 -10.14
N ASN A 363 -1.12 20.64 -9.35
CA ASN A 363 0.23 21.06 -9.79
C ASN A 363 0.74 20.21 -10.96
N GLU A 364 0.48 18.88 -10.96
CA GLU A 364 0.86 18.00 -12.06
C GLU A 364 0.08 18.30 -13.34
N ALA A 365 -1.23 18.57 -13.23
CA ALA A 365 -2.06 18.94 -14.36
C ALA A 365 -1.61 20.27 -15.01
N VAL A 366 -1.35 21.29 -14.19
CA VAL A 366 -0.81 22.57 -14.65
C VAL A 366 0.57 22.39 -15.30
N ALA A 367 1.46 21.62 -14.67
CA ALA A 367 2.81 21.36 -15.19
C ALA A 367 2.80 20.62 -16.55
N LYS A 368 1.75 19.81 -16.81
CA LYS A 368 1.55 19.14 -18.11
C LYS A 368 0.86 20.00 -19.15
N GLY A 369 0.49 21.25 -18.81
CA GLY A 369 -0.07 22.24 -19.74
C GLY A 369 -1.58 22.10 -20.00
N PHE A 370 -2.32 21.42 -19.12
CA PHE A 370 -3.79 21.39 -19.20
C PHE A 370 -4.39 22.76 -18.81
N ASP A 371 -5.54 23.08 -19.39
CA ASP A 371 -6.38 24.19 -18.97
C ASP A 371 -7.26 23.74 -17.77
N VAL A 372 -6.73 23.97 -16.57
CA VAL A 372 -7.24 23.34 -15.36
C VAL A 372 -8.44 24.09 -14.78
N SER A 373 -9.57 23.41 -14.64
CA SER A 373 -10.68 23.78 -13.77
C SER A 373 -10.63 22.96 -12.49
N CYS A 374 -10.84 23.62 -11.35
CA CYS A 374 -10.73 22.99 -10.03
C CYS A 374 -11.96 23.33 -9.17
N LYS A 375 -12.54 22.29 -8.53
CA LYS A 375 -13.63 22.50 -7.56
C LYS A 375 -13.31 21.79 -6.26
N ILE A 376 -13.45 22.51 -5.15
CA ILE A 376 -13.47 21.95 -3.80
C ILE A 376 -14.91 22.03 -3.28
N GLN A 377 -15.43 20.90 -2.82
CA GLN A 377 -16.76 20.77 -2.24
C GLN A 377 -16.63 20.23 -0.82
N ASP A 378 -17.15 20.95 0.16
CA ASP A 378 -17.12 20.50 1.56
C ASP A 378 -18.25 19.49 1.84
N TYR A 379 -18.00 18.51 2.71
CA TYR A 379 -19.04 17.57 3.17
C TYR A 379 -20.15 18.27 3.93
N SER A 380 -19.83 19.35 4.65
CA SER A 380 -20.79 20.17 5.38
C SER A 380 -21.85 20.83 4.50
N ASP A 381 -21.72 20.81 3.17
CA ASP A 381 -22.67 21.43 2.26
C ASP A 381 -23.78 20.47 1.79
N VAL A 382 -23.74 19.21 2.22
CA VAL A 382 -24.77 18.20 1.89
C VAL A 382 -25.44 17.64 3.14
N ALA A 383 -26.67 17.14 2.98
CA ALA A 383 -27.49 16.65 4.10
C ALA A 383 -26.82 15.54 4.93
N TYR A 384 -26.05 14.66 4.30
CA TYR A 384 -25.29 13.64 5.02
C TYR A 384 -24.19 14.26 5.92
N GLY A 385 -23.53 15.31 5.43
CA GLY A 385 -22.54 16.05 6.21
C GLY A 385 -23.16 16.71 7.45
N TRP A 386 -24.39 17.24 7.34
CA TRP A 386 -25.12 17.75 8.50
C TRP A 386 -25.44 16.64 9.51
N ALA A 387 -25.94 15.50 9.03
CA ALA A 387 -26.28 14.36 9.88
C ALA A 387 -25.07 13.80 10.64
N SER A 388 -23.89 13.81 10.01
CA SER A 388 -22.63 13.36 10.60
C SER A 388 -21.82 14.46 11.29
N GLU A 389 -22.30 15.72 11.24
CA GLU A 389 -21.56 16.90 11.72
C GLU A 389 -20.12 16.96 11.20
N ASP A 390 -19.93 16.57 9.94
CA ASP A 390 -18.64 16.58 9.29
C ASP A 390 -18.26 18.00 8.86
N THR A 391 -17.23 18.56 9.51
CA THR A 391 -16.71 19.91 9.23
C THR A 391 -15.36 19.90 8.58
N VAL A 392 -14.83 18.72 8.25
CA VAL A 392 -13.45 18.55 7.75
C VAL A 392 -13.37 17.88 6.39
N GLY A 393 -14.39 17.10 6.03
CA GLY A 393 -14.44 16.34 4.78
C GLY A 393 -14.53 17.23 3.56
N ILE A 394 -13.77 16.88 2.50
CA ILE A 394 -13.77 17.57 1.21
C ILE A 394 -13.68 16.59 0.05
N VAL A 395 -14.24 16.99 -1.08
CA VAL A 395 -13.95 16.46 -2.41
C VAL A 395 -13.30 17.56 -3.23
N LYS A 396 -12.09 17.31 -3.74
CA LYS A 396 -11.42 18.16 -4.72
C LYS A 396 -11.39 17.44 -6.06
N LEU A 397 -11.99 18.03 -7.07
CA LEU A 397 -11.97 17.55 -8.44
C LEU A 397 -11.14 18.49 -9.31
N ILE A 398 -10.46 17.91 -10.28
CA ILE A 398 -9.59 18.58 -11.24
C ILE A 398 -10.02 18.11 -12.62
N SER A 399 -10.37 19.02 -13.52
CA SER A 399 -10.75 18.73 -14.90
C SER A 399 -9.97 19.59 -15.89
N ASP A 400 -9.92 19.12 -17.12
CA ASP A 400 -9.48 19.93 -18.25
C ASP A 400 -10.67 20.73 -18.80
N SER A 401 -10.60 22.06 -18.75
CA SER A 401 -11.69 22.95 -19.19
C SER A 401 -12.03 22.76 -20.69
N ALA A 402 -11.05 22.36 -21.50
CA ALA A 402 -11.27 22.20 -22.94
C ALA A 402 -12.07 20.93 -23.29
N SER A 403 -11.85 19.84 -22.60
CA SER A 403 -12.49 18.54 -22.87
C SER A 403 -13.59 18.18 -21.88
N GLY A 404 -13.62 18.81 -20.70
CA GLY A 404 -14.49 18.45 -19.59
C GLY A 404 -14.13 17.12 -18.89
N LEU A 405 -13.01 16.48 -19.27
CA LEU A 405 -12.56 15.23 -18.68
C LEU A 405 -11.92 15.45 -17.32
N LEU A 406 -12.19 14.53 -16.40
CA LEU A 406 -11.52 14.54 -15.09
C LEU A 406 -10.04 14.15 -15.24
N LEU A 407 -9.16 14.99 -14.72
CA LEU A 407 -7.71 14.78 -14.66
C LEU A 407 -7.30 14.19 -13.32
N GLY A 408 -8.02 14.52 -12.25
CA GLY A 408 -7.76 14.04 -10.90
C GLY A 408 -8.96 14.19 -9.96
N ALA A 409 -9.01 13.32 -8.97
CA ALA A 409 -9.98 13.35 -7.90
C ALA A 409 -9.32 13.02 -6.56
N HIS A 410 -9.55 13.86 -5.57
CA HIS A 410 -8.92 13.79 -4.27
C HIS A 410 -9.97 14.02 -3.19
N ILE A 411 -10.12 13.06 -2.29
CA ILE A 411 -11.17 13.06 -1.27
C ILE A 411 -10.52 12.89 0.11
N MET A 412 -10.92 13.71 1.05
CA MET A 412 -10.60 13.54 2.47
C MET A 412 -11.89 13.60 3.28
N GLY A 413 -12.20 12.58 4.06
CA GLY A 413 -13.41 12.51 4.87
C GLY A 413 -13.88 11.09 5.11
N HIS A 414 -15.06 10.97 5.72
CA HIS A 414 -15.70 9.68 5.96
C HIS A 414 -15.91 8.92 4.64
N GLN A 415 -15.57 7.62 4.64
CA GLN A 415 -15.73 6.73 3.48
C GLN A 415 -15.05 7.20 2.17
N ALA A 416 -14.03 8.06 2.23
CA ALA A 416 -13.33 8.56 1.05
C ALA A 416 -12.90 7.42 0.10
N SER A 417 -12.39 6.31 0.63
CA SER A 417 -11.97 5.13 -0.13
C SER A 417 -13.11 4.41 -0.86
N ALA A 418 -14.35 4.57 -0.41
CA ALA A 418 -15.53 3.98 -1.06
C ALA A 418 -16.14 4.92 -2.09
N ILE A 419 -16.32 6.19 -1.73
CA ILE A 419 -17.01 7.15 -2.60
C ILE A 419 -16.16 7.63 -3.78
N ILE A 420 -14.85 7.45 -3.77
CA ILE A 420 -13.97 7.76 -4.91
C ILE A 420 -14.20 6.80 -6.10
N GLN A 421 -14.76 5.61 -5.89
CA GLN A 421 -14.87 4.57 -6.90
C GLN A 421 -15.63 4.98 -8.17
N PRO A 422 -16.76 5.71 -8.12
CA PRO A 422 -17.43 6.23 -9.32
C PRO A 422 -16.56 7.20 -10.14
N LEU A 423 -15.70 7.99 -9.47
CA LEU A 423 -14.78 8.90 -10.15
C LEU A 423 -13.68 8.14 -10.90
N ILE A 424 -13.15 7.06 -10.30
CA ILE A 424 -12.21 6.17 -10.99
C ILE A 424 -12.86 5.57 -12.24
N GLN A 425 -14.12 5.14 -12.13
CA GLN A 425 -14.87 4.59 -13.26
C GLN A 425 -15.06 5.64 -14.37
N ALA A 426 -15.46 6.87 -14.02
CA ALA A 426 -15.64 7.96 -14.97
C ALA A 426 -14.33 8.25 -15.73
N MET A 427 -13.22 8.38 -15.00
CA MET A 427 -11.90 8.61 -15.61
C MET A 427 -11.46 7.45 -16.51
N THR A 428 -11.69 6.21 -16.09
CA THR A 428 -11.32 5.01 -16.87
C THR A 428 -12.08 4.92 -18.19
N PHE A 429 -13.35 5.28 -18.19
CA PHE A 429 -14.22 5.20 -19.38
C PHE A 429 -14.32 6.52 -20.16
N GLY A 430 -13.61 7.57 -19.71
CA GLY A 430 -13.56 8.85 -20.42
C GLY A 430 -14.87 9.63 -20.36
N LEU A 431 -15.62 9.52 -19.26
CA LEU A 431 -16.81 10.36 -19.03
C LEU A 431 -16.37 11.76 -18.62
N THR A 432 -17.06 12.76 -19.19
CA THR A 432 -16.87 14.15 -18.76
C THR A 432 -17.51 14.39 -17.39
N ALA A 433 -17.12 15.48 -16.71
CA ALA A 433 -17.71 15.88 -15.44
C ALA A 433 -19.23 16.10 -15.56
N ASP A 434 -19.69 16.72 -16.64
CA ASP A 434 -21.12 16.97 -16.91
C ASP A 434 -21.91 15.69 -17.16
N GLU A 435 -21.37 14.78 -18.00
CA GLU A 435 -22.00 13.47 -18.24
C GLU A 435 -22.15 12.66 -16.96
N MET A 436 -21.14 12.69 -16.09
CA MET A 436 -21.19 12.00 -14.81
C MET A 436 -22.18 12.65 -13.84
N ALA A 437 -22.19 13.99 -13.77
CA ALA A 437 -23.09 14.72 -12.85
C ALA A 437 -24.55 14.51 -13.21
N ARG A 438 -24.91 14.61 -14.51
CA ARG A 438 -26.30 14.66 -15.00
C ARG A 438 -26.81 13.35 -15.61
N GLY A 439 -25.89 12.42 -15.93
CA GLY A 439 -26.22 11.16 -16.63
C GLY A 439 -26.71 10.04 -15.71
N GLN A 440 -26.73 10.23 -14.41
CA GLN A 440 -27.17 9.22 -13.43
C GLN A 440 -27.99 9.83 -12.29
N TYR A 441 -28.69 8.99 -11.55
CA TYR A 441 -29.35 9.42 -10.30
C TYR A 441 -28.35 9.38 -9.15
N TRP A 442 -28.37 10.41 -8.33
CA TRP A 442 -27.67 10.46 -7.06
C TRP A 442 -28.65 10.24 -5.90
N ILE A 443 -28.31 9.32 -5.01
CA ILE A 443 -29.21 8.96 -3.90
C ILE A 443 -29.21 10.10 -2.87
N HIS A 444 -30.40 10.62 -2.56
CA HIS A 444 -30.60 11.61 -1.51
C HIS A 444 -31.32 10.98 -0.29
N PRO A 445 -30.91 11.30 0.96
CA PRO A 445 -29.73 12.02 1.41
C PRO A 445 -28.56 11.04 1.67
N ALA A 446 -27.61 10.94 0.76
CA ALA A 446 -26.45 10.06 0.89
C ALA A 446 -25.13 10.81 0.61
N LEU A 447 -24.04 10.29 1.13
CA LEU A 447 -22.72 10.94 1.01
C LEU A 447 -22.28 11.22 -0.44
N PRO A 448 -22.58 10.38 -1.47
CA PRO A 448 -22.19 10.68 -2.85
C PRO A 448 -22.73 11.98 -3.45
N GLU A 449 -23.74 12.63 -2.85
CA GLU A 449 -24.19 13.97 -3.28
C GLU A 449 -23.08 15.02 -3.23
N VAL A 450 -22.08 14.84 -2.37
CA VAL A 450 -20.90 15.73 -2.32
C VAL A 450 -20.10 15.65 -3.63
N ILE A 451 -20.08 14.48 -4.28
CA ILE A 451 -19.44 14.29 -5.59
C ILE A 451 -20.28 14.95 -6.69
N GLU A 452 -21.60 14.77 -6.68
CA GLU A 452 -22.51 15.44 -7.63
C GLU A 452 -22.29 16.95 -7.60
N ASN A 453 -22.33 17.56 -6.41
CA ASN A 453 -22.14 19.00 -6.23
C ASN A 453 -20.74 19.47 -6.69
N ALA A 454 -19.70 18.64 -6.43
CA ALA A 454 -18.35 18.95 -6.91
C ALA A 454 -18.28 18.92 -8.45
N LEU A 455 -18.91 17.93 -9.09
CA LEU A 455 -18.95 17.80 -10.55
C LEU A 455 -19.73 18.95 -11.21
N LEU A 456 -20.90 19.31 -10.67
CA LEU A 456 -21.70 20.43 -11.15
C LEU A 456 -20.92 21.75 -11.07
N GLY A 457 -20.16 21.95 -10.01
CA GLY A 457 -19.34 23.15 -9.83
C GLY A 457 -18.06 23.22 -10.68
N LEU A 458 -17.76 22.21 -11.48
CA LEU A 458 -16.71 22.28 -12.53
C LEU A 458 -17.25 22.81 -13.85
N SER A 459 -18.57 22.73 -14.06
CA SER A 459 -19.25 23.12 -15.30
C SER A 459 -19.75 24.57 -15.27
N ASP A 460 -19.72 25.23 -14.12
CA ASP A 460 -20.12 26.63 -13.92
C ASP A 460 -18.90 27.56 -14.05
#